data_d8604065bd659111340f15ee228da156
#
_entry.id   d8604065bd659111340f15ee228da156
#
_cell.length_a   1.000
_cell.length_b   1.000
_cell.length_c   1.000
_cell.angle_alpha   90.00
_cell.angle_beta   90.00
_cell.angle_gamma   90.00
#
_symmetry.space_group_name_H-M   'P 1'
#
loop_
_entity.id
_entity.type
_entity.pdbx_description
1 polymer ?
#
loop_
_entity_poly.entity_id
_entity_poly.type
_entity_poly.pdbx_seq_one_letter_code
_entity_poly.pdbx_strand_id
1 'polypeptide(L)'
;MNEIDELKEELKQAQLAYQMAAQMSQFKAGFLARTSHELRSPLSSMIGLHQLILSDLCESPEEQKEFIAQAYHSALKLMKLIDEIVAVSKTEYGTNSLNLESLSLDKIFAEINRLTHLQAANRNLKLNIEKPDAQICVFADRSRLIQLIFNLIDSGISLMKTGKIELSTTEVTAKQIKIQLDLECPAALWQDSNSSPPDFQTQDMGEIRELLQEISLSANMKLLMSKTLLETMGGSLEFKDLSYLNNSQPLSRITLICKRKV
;
A
#
# COMPACT_ATOMS: atom_id res chain seq x y z
N MET A 1 20.15 -25.96 -35.37
CA MET A 1 19.62 -24.65 -34.95
C MET A 1 20.56 -23.65 -35.57
N ASN A 2 20.06 -22.63 -36.30
CA ASN A 2 20.93 -21.72 -37.05
C ASN A 2 21.53 -20.69 -36.08
N GLU A 3 22.80 -20.35 -36.19
CA GLU A 3 23.52 -19.34 -35.41
C GLU A 3 22.77 -17.98 -35.38
N ILE A 4 22.04 -17.68 -36.47
CA ILE A 4 21.16 -16.51 -36.58
C ILE A 4 19.96 -16.60 -35.64
N ASP A 5 19.43 -17.78 -35.37
CA ASP A 5 18.27 -17.95 -34.47
C ASP A 5 18.71 -17.86 -33.00
N GLU A 6 19.90 -18.33 -32.67
CA GLU A 6 20.51 -18.15 -31.36
C GLU A 6 20.79 -16.66 -31.06
N LEU A 7 21.42 -15.95 -32.01
CA LEU A 7 21.67 -14.52 -31.88
C LEU A 7 20.39 -13.69 -31.75
N LYS A 8 19.30 -14.05 -32.44
CA LYS A 8 18.02 -13.39 -32.31
C LYS A 8 17.39 -13.61 -30.91
N GLU A 9 17.53 -14.83 -30.37
CA GLU A 9 17.00 -15.12 -29.04
C GLU A 9 17.80 -14.40 -27.95
N GLU A 10 19.14 -14.36 -28.08
CA GLU A 10 20.02 -13.57 -27.19
C GLU A 10 19.70 -12.08 -27.26
N LEU A 11 19.49 -11.52 -28.45
CA LEU A 11 19.12 -10.12 -28.64
C LEU A 11 17.77 -9.83 -27.96
N LYS A 12 16.79 -10.71 -28.14
CA LYS A 12 15.46 -10.57 -27.52
C LYS A 12 15.54 -10.65 -25.99
N GLN A 13 16.37 -11.55 -25.45
CA GLN A 13 16.61 -11.64 -24.00
C GLN A 13 17.31 -10.39 -23.47
N ALA A 14 18.32 -9.87 -24.18
CA ALA A 14 19.01 -8.64 -23.83
C ALA A 14 18.08 -7.42 -23.87
N GLN A 15 17.21 -7.32 -24.88
CA GLN A 15 16.21 -6.25 -24.96
C GLN A 15 15.19 -6.33 -23.82
N LEU A 16 14.74 -7.53 -23.46
CA LEU A 16 13.83 -7.73 -22.35
C LEU A 16 14.50 -7.34 -21.02
N ALA A 17 15.74 -7.76 -20.80
CA ALA A 17 16.53 -7.41 -19.62
C ALA A 17 16.74 -5.89 -19.53
N TYR A 18 17.04 -5.22 -20.63
CA TYR A 18 17.18 -3.76 -20.69
C TYR A 18 15.87 -3.04 -20.34
N GLN A 19 14.74 -3.50 -20.92
CA GLN A 19 13.44 -2.93 -20.60
C GLN A 19 13.08 -3.10 -19.13
N MET A 20 13.35 -4.28 -18.56
CA MET A 20 13.14 -4.53 -17.13
C MET A 20 14.02 -3.63 -16.26
N ALA A 21 15.30 -3.47 -16.61
CA ALA A 21 16.22 -2.59 -15.88
C ALA A 21 15.79 -1.11 -15.97
N ALA A 22 15.33 -0.65 -17.14
CA ALA A 22 14.84 0.70 -17.34
C ALA A 22 13.56 0.96 -16.52
N GLN A 23 12.60 0.03 -16.54
CA GLN A 23 11.39 0.11 -15.71
C GLN A 23 11.72 0.15 -14.22
N MET A 24 12.64 -0.71 -13.76
CA MET A 24 13.11 -0.72 -12.39
C MET A 24 13.78 0.59 -11.99
N SER A 25 14.58 1.19 -12.88
CA SER A 25 15.23 2.49 -12.65
C SER A 25 14.20 3.61 -12.52
N GLN A 26 13.22 3.66 -13.41
CA GLN A 26 12.12 4.65 -13.34
C GLN A 26 11.30 4.46 -12.07
N PHE A 27 11.03 3.22 -11.71
CA PHE A 27 10.33 2.90 -10.47
C PHE A 27 11.11 3.39 -9.24
N LYS A 28 12.44 3.10 -9.15
CA LYS A 28 13.29 3.57 -8.06
C LYS A 28 13.30 5.09 -7.95
N ALA A 29 13.40 5.80 -9.06
CA ALA A 29 13.34 7.26 -9.07
C ALA A 29 11.99 7.79 -8.57
N GLY A 30 10.88 7.21 -9.01
CA GLY A 30 9.54 7.54 -8.54
C GLY A 30 9.32 7.21 -7.06
N PHE A 31 9.81 6.07 -6.60
CA PHE A 31 9.76 5.68 -5.19
C PHE A 31 10.53 6.67 -4.31
N LEU A 32 11.77 7.00 -4.67
CA LEU A 32 12.60 7.95 -3.91
C LEU A 32 11.98 9.36 -3.88
N ALA A 33 11.43 9.83 -5.00
CA ALA A 33 10.79 11.14 -5.07
C ALA A 33 9.56 11.22 -4.15
N ARG A 34 8.68 10.22 -4.18
CA ARG A 34 7.49 10.15 -3.33
C ARG A 34 7.84 9.96 -1.86
N THR A 35 8.77 9.06 -1.56
CA THR A 35 9.29 8.86 -0.20
C THR A 35 9.83 10.16 0.38
N SER A 36 10.61 10.90 -0.42
CA SER A 36 11.15 12.21 0.01
C SER A 36 10.04 13.22 0.29
N HIS A 37 8.96 13.21 -0.49
CA HIS A 37 7.79 14.07 -0.29
C HIS A 37 7.03 13.69 0.98
N GLU A 38 6.76 12.41 1.19
CA GLU A 38 6.07 11.88 2.38
C GLU A 38 6.87 12.11 3.68
N LEU A 39 8.20 12.03 3.63
CA LEU A 39 9.07 12.35 4.77
C LEU A 39 9.10 13.85 5.07
N ARG A 40 9.08 14.71 4.03
CA ARG A 40 9.15 16.17 4.19
C ARG A 40 7.91 16.72 4.90
N SER A 41 6.72 16.18 4.62
CA SER A 41 5.46 16.66 5.20
C SER A 41 5.46 16.64 6.74
N PRO A 42 5.62 15.49 7.42
CA PRO A 42 5.65 15.44 8.89
C PRO A 42 6.84 16.22 9.48
N LEU A 43 7.99 16.22 8.80
CA LEU A 43 9.15 16.99 9.23
C LEU A 43 8.89 18.50 9.21
N SER A 44 8.30 19.01 8.12
CA SER A 44 7.95 20.43 8.02
C SER A 44 6.88 20.84 9.04
N SER A 45 5.87 19.99 9.27
CA SER A 45 4.86 20.21 10.31
C SER A 45 5.51 20.32 11.70
N MET A 46 6.39 19.40 12.03
CA MET A 46 7.10 19.38 13.32
C MET A 46 7.97 20.64 13.49
N ILE A 47 8.71 21.02 12.45
CA ILE A 47 9.55 22.24 12.48
C ILE A 47 8.67 23.48 12.64
N GLY A 48 7.58 23.60 11.89
CA GLY A 48 6.67 24.74 11.96
C GLY A 48 6.05 24.91 13.35
N LEU A 49 5.55 23.83 13.95
CA LEU A 49 4.98 23.85 15.29
C LEU A 49 6.03 24.26 16.35
N HIS A 50 7.26 23.74 16.26
CA HIS A 50 8.34 24.17 17.15
C HIS A 50 8.72 25.64 16.95
N GLN A 51 8.70 26.15 15.70
CA GLN A 51 8.97 27.57 15.46
C GLN A 51 7.92 28.47 16.09
N LEU A 52 6.62 28.10 16.03
CA LEU A 52 5.56 28.86 16.69
C LEU A 52 5.78 28.92 18.21
N ILE A 53 6.13 27.80 18.84
CA ILE A 53 6.42 27.72 20.28
C ILE A 53 7.66 28.57 20.63
N LEU A 54 8.75 28.41 19.89
CA LEU A 54 10.00 29.10 20.15
C LEU A 54 9.95 30.63 19.92
N SER A 55 8.99 31.06 19.10
CA SER A 55 8.78 32.49 18.79
C SER A 55 7.73 33.13 19.71
N ASP A 56 7.28 32.42 20.77
CA ASP A 56 6.25 32.88 21.70
C ASP A 56 4.93 33.29 21.00
N LEU A 57 4.58 32.59 19.90
CA LEU A 57 3.38 32.84 19.11
C LEU A 57 2.18 32.02 19.56
N CYS A 58 2.27 31.32 20.68
CA CYS A 58 1.13 30.60 21.29
C CYS A 58 0.25 31.58 22.07
N GLU A 59 -1.06 31.52 21.83
CA GLU A 59 -2.04 32.39 22.51
C GLU A 59 -2.29 31.97 23.96
N SER A 60 -2.03 30.68 24.29
CA SER A 60 -2.26 30.13 25.63
C SER A 60 -1.30 28.96 25.93
N PRO A 61 -1.11 28.60 27.24
CA PRO A 61 -0.39 27.40 27.63
C PRO A 61 -1.03 26.11 27.11
N GLU A 62 -2.35 26.10 26.92
CA GLU A 62 -3.13 24.99 26.35
C GLU A 62 -2.77 24.79 24.88
N GLU A 63 -2.72 25.85 24.10
CA GLU A 63 -2.31 25.83 22.70
C GLU A 63 -0.86 25.39 22.54
N GLN A 64 0.03 25.82 23.43
CA GLN A 64 1.41 25.36 23.43
C GLN A 64 1.49 23.84 23.64
N LYS A 65 0.71 23.27 24.57
CA LYS A 65 0.63 21.81 24.77
C LYS A 65 0.10 21.09 23.55
N GLU A 66 -0.90 21.67 22.90
CA GLU A 66 -1.47 21.12 21.67
C GLU A 66 -0.41 21.07 20.54
N PHE A 67 0.34 22.14 20.33
CA PHE A 67 1.43 22.19 19.34
C PHE A 67 2.52 21.16 19.63
N ILE A 68 2.86 20.96 20.92
CA ILE A 68 3.80 19.92 21.33
C ILE A 68 3.25 18.52 20.99
N ALA A 69 1.97 18.26 21.28
CA ALA A 69 1.33 16.99 20.97
C ALA A 69 1.29 16.72 19.46
N GLN A 70 0.95 17.71 18.65
CA GLN A 70 0.95 17.63 17.19
C GLN A 70 2.35 17.39 16.61
N ALA A 71 3.38 18.06 17.17
CA ALA A 71 4.76 17.86 16.78
C ALA A 71 5.24 16.44 17.13
N TYR A 72 4.90 15.94 18.29
CA TYR A 72 5.19 14.56 18.71
C TYR A 72 4.51 13.54 17.79
N HIS A 73 3.23 13.76 17.44
CA HIS A 73 2.51 12.93 16.48
C HIS A 73 3.21 12.89 15.11
N SER A 74 3.64 14.05 14.61
CA SER A 74 4.38 14.15 13.36
C SER A 74 5.71 13.39 13.39
N ALA A 75 6.40 13.39 14.55
CA ALA A 75 7.62 12.61 14.77
C ALA A 75 7.37 11.11 14.71
N LEU A 76 6.28 10.63 15.33
CA LEU A 76 5.91 9.20 15.30
C LEU A 76 5.50 8.74 13.89
N LYS A 77 4.78 9.59 13.16
CA LYS A 77 4.46 9.33 11.75
C LYS A 77 5.74 9.19 10.92
N LEU A 78 6.71 10.07 11.14
CA LEU A 78 8.01 10.03 10.46
C LEU A 78 8.77 8.73 10.77
N MET A 79 8.82 8.31 12.04
CA MET A 79 9.46 7.05 12.46
C MET A 79 8.82 5.84 11.76
N LYS A 80 7.49 5.74 11.78
CA LYS A 80 6.76 4.64 11.13
C LYS A 80 7.04 4.59 9.63
N LEU A 81 7.06 5.74 8.95
CA LEU A 81 7.43 5.88 7.54
C LEU A 81 8.84 5.34 7.26
N ILE A 82 9.81 5.72 8.10
CA ILE A 82 11.19 5.23 7.97
C ILE A 82 11.25 3.70 8.13
N ASP A 83 10.60 3.15 9.14
CA ASP A 83 10.59 1.70 9.40
C ASP A 83 10.01 0.93 8.20
N GLU A 84 8.94 1.43 7.61
CA GLU A 84 8.33 0.80 6.44
C GLU A 84 9.20 0.90 5.18
N ILE A 85 9.85 2.05 4.95
CA ILE A 85 10.83 2.24 3.85
C ILE A 85 12.00 1.28 4.01
N VAL A 86 12.52 1.16 5.24
CA VAL A 86 13.62 0.23 5.55
C VAL A 86 13.18 -1.22 5.34
N ALA A 87 11.95 -1.59 5.69
CA ALA A 87 11.42 -2.93 5.47
C ALA A 87 11.34 -3.28 3.97
N VAL A 88 10.88 -2.34 3.13
CA VAL A 88 10.86 -2.50 1.67
C VAL A 88 12.28 -2.58 1.11
N SER A 89 13.17 -1.69 1.53
CA SER A 89 14.56 -1.67 1.09
C SER A 89 15.30 -2.97 1.44
N LYS A 90 15.13 -3.49 2.64
CA LYS A 90 15.71 -4.77 3.06
C LYS A 90 15.24 -5.95 2.20
N THR A 91 14.00 -5.91 1.74
CA THR A 91 13.45 -6.95 0.85
C THR A 91 14.04 -6.83 -0.56
N GLU A 92 14.21 -5.61 -1.06
CA GLU A 92 14.77 -5.34 -2.39
C GLU A 92 16.27 -5.69 -2.49
N TYR A 93 17.06 -5.39 -1.44
CA TYR A 93 18.51 -5.63 -1.42
C TYR A 93 18.91 -7.04 -0.95
N GLY A 94 17.96 -7.97 -0.82
CA GLY A 94 18.25 -9.38 -0.56
C GLY A 94 18.76 -9.70 0.85
N THR A 95 18.71 -8.75 1.78
CA THR A 95 19.07 -9.00 3.19
C THR A 95 18.03 -9.84 3.93
N ASN A 96 16.78 -9.87 3.43
CA ASN A 96 15.75 -10.81 3.84
C ASN A 96 15.45 -11.74 2.66
N SER A 97 15.94 -12.98 2.70
CA SER A 97 15.59 -14.01 1.72
C SER A 97 14.08 -14.20 1.68
N LEU A 98 13.49 -14.05 0.48
CA LEU A 98 12.08 -14.37 0.27
C LEU A 98 11.88 -15.88 0.42
N ASN A 99 10.95 -16.29 1.25
CA ASN A 99 10.51 -17.68 1.33
C ASN A 99 9.36 -17.93 0.35
N LEU A 100 9.72 -18.11 -0.93
CA LEU A 100 8.72 -18.35 -1.97
C LEU A 100 8.22 -19.80 -1.91
N GLU A 101 6.93 -19.96 -1.67
CA GLU A 101 6.25 -21.25 -1.58
C GLU A 101 4.92 -21.26 -2.33
N SER A 102 4.38 -22.45 -2.56
CA SER A 102 3.07 -22.61 -3.19
C SER A 102 1.98 -22.40 -2.13
N LEU A 103 1.21 -21.32 -2.26
CA LEU A 103 0.20 -20.88 -1.30
C LEU A 103 -1.21 -21.04 -1.86
N SER A 104 -2.09 -21.74 -1.17
CA SER A 104 -3.51 -21.80 -1.50
C SER A 104 -4.17 -20.45 -1.24
N LEU A 105 -4.81 -19.86 -2.26
CA LEU A 105 -5.51 -18.57 -2.14
C LEU A 105 -6.70 -18.63 -1.19
N ASP A 106 -7.39 -19.78 -1.07
CA ASP A 106 -8.46 -19.97 -0.11
C ASP A 106 -7.99 -19.66 1.33
N LYS A 107 -6.80 -20.19 1.72
CA LYS A 107 -6.23 -19.94 3.05
C LYS A 107 -5.78 -18.48 3.24
N ILE A 108 -5.22 -17.89 2.21
CA ILE A 108 -4.79 -16.46 2.23
C ILE A 108 -6.01 -15.56 2.38
N PHE A 109 -7.06 -15.76 1.57
CA PHE A 109 -8.26 -14.93 1.61
C PHE A 109 -9.03 -15.09 2.93
N ALA A 110 -9.09 -16.33 3.48
CA ALA A 110 -9.67 -16.56 4.81
C ALA A 110 -8.93 -15.80 5.92
N GLU A 111 -7.59 -15.73 5.85
CA GLU A 111 -6.80 -14.98 6.82
C GLU A 111 -6.99 -13.47 6.67
N ILE A 112 -6.99 -12.96 5.44
CA ILE A 112 -7.29 -11.55 5.16
C ILE A 112 -8.67 -11.17 5.68
N ASN A 113 -9.69 -12.00 5.43
CA ASN A 113 -11.03 -11.77 5.96
C ASN A 113 -11.03 -11.66 7.48
N ARG A 114 -10.33 -12.57 8.17
CA ARG A 114 -10.22 -12.54 9.64
C ARG A 114 -9.57 -11.25 10.15
N LEU A 115 -8.59 -10.71 9.43
CA LEU A 115 -7.86 -9.50 9.83
C LEU A 115 -8.64 -8.21 9.57
N THR A 116 -9.53 -8.18 8.54
CA THR A 116 -10.09 -6.93 8.04
C THR A 116 -11.60 -6.78 8.25
N HIS A 117 -12.35 -7.87 8.46
CA HIS A 117 -13.81 -7.82 8.52
C HIS A 117 -14.35 -6.94 9.66
N LEU A 118 -13.73 -6.98 10.85
CA LEU A 118 -14.16 -6.15 11.99
C LEU A 118 -13.90 -4.65 11.72
N GLN A 119 -12.77 -4.31 11.13
CA GLN A 119 -12.47 -2.92 10.77
C GLN A 119 -13.46 -2.37 9.75
N ALA A 120 -13.79 -3.17 8.71
CA ALA A 120 -14.79 -2.80 7.72
C ALA A 120 -16.17 -2.65 8.35
N ALA A 121 -16.59 -3.58 9.21
CA ALA A 121 -17.87 -3.55 9.91
C ALA A 121 -18.00 -2.32 10.82
N ASN A 122 -16.95 -1.96 11.57
CA ASN A 122 -16.92 -0.79 12.45
C ASN A 122 -17.08 0.52 11.69
N ARG A 123 -16.71 0.55 10.40
CA ARG A 123 -16.89 1.71 9.49
C ARG A 123 -18.14 1.59 8.61
N ASN A 124 -19.03 0.64 8.87
CA ASN A 124 -20.23 0.38 8.07
C ASN A 124 -19.95 0.14 6.58
N LEU A 125 -18.79 -0.44 6.26
CA LEU A 125 -18.40 -0.82 4.91
C LEU A 125 -18.76 -2.29 4.65
N LYS A 126 -19.22 -2.59 3.44
CA LYS A 126 -19.49 -3.97 2.99
C LYS A 126 -18.21 -4.58 2.44
N LEU A 127 -17.54 -5.42 3.22
CA LEU A 127 -16.40 -6.19 2.75
C LEU A 127 -16.86 -7.56 2.27
N ASN A 128 -16.63 -7.86 1.00
CA ASN A 128 -16.91 -9.15 0.37
C ASN A 128 -15.60 -9.77 -0.11
N ILE A 129 -15.22 -10.88 0.49
CA ILE A 129 -14.04 -11.66 0.06
C ILE A 129 -14.56 -12.98 -0.49
N GLU A 130 -14.39 -13.15 -1.81
CA GLU A 130 -14.75 -14.37 -2.49
C GLU A 130 -13.91 -15.54 -1.97
N LYS A 131 -14.52 -16.72 -1.89
CA LYS A 131 -13.78 -17.94 -1.57
C LYS A 131 -13.30 -18.59 -2.85
N PRO A 132 -11.96 -18.54 -3.17
CA PRO A 132 -11.42 -19.18 -4.35
C PRO A 132 -11.47 -20.71 -4.22
N ASP A 133 -11.36 -21.42 -5.35
CA ASP A 133 -11.14 -22.87 -5.32
C ASP A 133 -9.83 -23.18 -4.57
N ALA A 134 -9.88 -24.19 -3.68
CA ALA A 134 -8.74 -24.61 -2.87
C ALA A 134 -7.53 -25.08 -3.69
N GLN A 135 -7.73 -25.45 -4.97
CA GLN A 135 -6.66 -25.83 -5.90
C GLN A 135 -5.94 -24.65 -6.52
N ILE A 136 -6.46 -23.43 -6.36
CA ILE A 136 -5.82 -22.23 -6.89
C ILE A 136 -4.67 -21.83 -5.96
N CYS A 137 -3.43 -22.03 -6.43
CA CYS A 137 -2.22 -21.74 -5.68
C CYS A 137 -1.35 -20.71 -6.39
N VAL A 138 -0.87 -19.72 -5.65
CA VAL A 138 0.11 -18.72 -6.08
C VAL A 138 1.50 -19.07 -5.55
N PHE A 139 2.54 -18.69 -6.29
CA PHE A 139 3.93 -18.83 -5.84
C PHE A 139 4.41 -17.50 -5.28
N ALA A 140 4.47 -17.39 -3.94
CA ALA A 140 4.77 -16.15 -3.26
C ALA A 140 5.33 -16.41 -1.84
N ASP A 141 5.83 -15.36 -1.20
CA ASP A 141 6.09 -15.34 0.24
C ASP A 141 4.79 -15.06 0.99
N ARG A 142 4.42 -15.96 1.91
CA ARG A 142 3.13 -15.90 2.63
C ARG A 142 2.95 -14.61 3.40
N SER A 143 3.94 -14.22 4.19
CA SER A 143 3.85 -13.04 5.04
C SER A 143 3.76 -11.75 4.21
N ARG A 144 4.52 -11.68 3.12
CA ARG A 144 4.52 -10.54 2.22
C ARG A 144 3.23 -10.42 1.41
N LEU A 145 2.69 -11.54 0.92
CA LEU A 145 1.43 -11.55 0.20
C LEU A 145 0.27 -11.10 1.10
N ILE A 146 0.20 -11.61 2.33
CA ILE A 146 -0.80 -11.17 3.31
C ILE A 146 -0.64 -9.69 3.62
N GLN A 147 0.57 -9.22 3.90
CA GLN A 147 0.87 -7.82 4.21
C GLN A 147 0.42 -6.88 3.10
N LEU A 148 0.73 -7.20 1.83
CA LEU A 148 0.36 -6.33 0.72
C LEU A 148 -1.15 -6.26 0.51
N ILE A 149 -1.87 -7.40 0.56
CA ILE A 149 -3.34 -7.42 0.40
C ILE A 149 -4.00 -6.70 1.57
N PHE A 150 -3.54 -6.95 2.80
CA PHE A 150 -4.00 -6.25 4.00
C PHE A 150 -3.83 -4.73 3.87
N ASN A 151 -2.65 -4.25 3.47
CA ASN A 151 -2.37 -2.82 3.29
C ASN A 151 -3.31 -2.15 2.28
N LEU A 152 -3.65 -2.85 1.19
CA LEU A 152 -4.57 -2.33 0.18
C LEU A 152 -6.01 -2.25 0.70
N ILE A 153 -6.49 -3.29 1.38
CA ILE A 153 -7.84 -3.31 1.96
C ILE A 153 -7.95 -2.28 3.10
N ASP A 154 -6.97 -2.20 3.99
CA ASP A 154 -6.91 -1.23 5.08
C ASP A 154 -6.90 0.22 4.56
N SER A 155 -6.20 0.48 3.44
CA SER A 155 -6.28 1.77 2.75
C SER A 155 -7.68 2.05 2.23
N GLY A 156 -8.32 1.08 1.59
CA GLY A 156 -9.71 1.22 1.14
C GLY A 156 -10.67 1.51 2.29
N ILE A 157 -10.56 0.77 3.39
CA ILE A 157 -11.36 1.00 4.60
C ILE A 157 -11.14 2.43 5.15
N SER A 158 -9.90 2.93 5.10
CA SER A 158 -9.56 4.26 5.60
C SER A 158 -10.06 5.40 4.70
N LEU A 159 -10.04 5.20 3.37
CA LEU A 159 -10.46 6.19 2.38
C LEU A 159 -11.98 6.30 2.22
N MET A 160 -12.71 5.22 2.49
CA MET A 160 -14.14 5.13 2.23
C MET A 160 -14.95 5.47 3.49
N LYS A 161 -16.03 6.26 3.30
CA LYS A 161 -17.03 6.52 4.35
C LYS A 161 -18.19 5.53 4.27
N THR A 162 -18.56 5.12 3.06
CA THR A 162 -19.62 4.16 2.75
C THR A 162 -19.24 3.41 1.48
N GLY A 163 -19.88 2.28 1.22
CA GLY A 163 -19.69 1.53 -0.02
C GLY A 163 -19.21 0.09 0.19
N LYS A 164 -18.71 -0.51 -0.89
CA LYS A 164 -18.34 -1.91 -0.96
C LYS A 164 -16.87 -2.07 -1.33
N ILE A 165 -16.23 -3.07 -0.71
CA ILE A 165 -14.90 -3.55 -1.03
C ILE A 165 -15.04 -5.02 -1.42
N GLU A 166 -14.55 -5.40 -2.60
CA GLU A 166 -14.63 -6.77 -3.10
C GLU A 166 -13.24 -7.30 -3.43
N LEU A 167 -12.89 -8.45 -2.86
CA LEU A 167 -11.67 -9.19 -3.21
C LEU A 167 -12.07 -10.48 -3.90
N SER A 168 -11.59 -10.69 -5.13
CA SER A 168 -11.95 -11.84 -5.95
C SER A 168 -10.75 -12.37 -6.75
N THR A 169 -10.92 -13.55 -7.34
CA THR A 169 -9.97 -14.16 -8.28
C THR A 169 -10.61 -14.18 -9.65
N THR A 170 -10.05 -13.45 -10.63
CA THR A 170 -10.73 -13.23 -11.92
C THR A 170 -10.19 -14.06 -13.08
N GLU A 171 -8.88 -14.29 -13.12
CA GLU A 171 -8.28 -15.01 -14.23
C GLU A 171 -7.22 -15.98 -13.71
N VAL A 172 -7.39 -17.26 -14.02
CA VAL A 172 -6.46 -18.32 -13.67
C VAL A 172 -5.96 -18.96 -14.94
N THR A 173 -4.69 -18.72 -15.26
CA THR A 173 -4.01 -19.35 -16.37
C THR A 173 -2.99 -20.39 -15.89
N ALA A 174 -2.35 -21.10 -16.80
CA ALA A 174 -1.29 -22.05 -16.43
C ALA A 174 -0.09 -21.35 -15.78
N LYS A 175 0.16 -20.06 -16.05
CA LYS A 175 1.36 -19.32 -15.58
C LYS A 175 1.07 -18.22 -14.57
N GLN A 176 -0.15 -17.68 -14.56
CA GLN A 176 -0.49 -16.48 -13.79
C GLN A 176 -1.90 -16.60 -13.19
N ILE A 177 -2.09 -15.91 -12.07
CA ILE A 177 -3.36 -15.73 -11.39
C ILE A 177 -3.57 -14.24 -11.19
N LYS A 178 -4.75 -13.74 -11.53
CA LYS A 178 -5.15 -12.36 -11.27
C LYS A 178 -6.08 -12.31 -10.05
N ILE A 179 -5.64 -11.61 -9.03
CA ILE A 179 -6.43 -11.25 -7.85
C ILE A 179 -6.89 -9.82 -8.05
N GLN A 180 -8.17 -9.57 -7.88
CA GLN A 180 -8.79 -8.28 -8.12
C GLN A 180 -9.39 -7.74 -6.84
N LEU A 181 -9.07 -6.50 -6.55
CA LEU A 181 -9.64 -5.73 -5.45
C LEU A 181 -10.39 -4.54 -6.03
N ASP A 182 -11.71 -4.55 -5.89
CA ASP A 182 -12.61 -3.50 -6.31
C ASP A 182 -13.09 -2.67 -5.11
N LEU A 183 -13.05 -1.35 -5.26
CA LEU A 183 -13.41 -0.41 -4.21
C LEU A 183 -14.37 0.65 -4.77
N GLU A 184 -15.52 0.82 -4.14
CA GLU A 184 -16.49 1.87 -4.50
C GLU A 184 -16.00 3.25 -4.02
N CYS A 185 -14.85 3.68 -4.52
CA CYS A 185 -14.28 5.00 -4.22
C CYS A 185 -13.59 5.61 -5.44
N PRO A 186 -13.51 6.96 -5.51
CA PRO A 186 -12.79 7.65 -6.57
C PRO A 186 -11.29 7.32 -6.57
N ALA A 187 -10.72 7.12 -7.75
CA ALA A 187 -9.28 6.88 -7.91
C ALA A 187 -8.42 8.05 -7.40
N ALA A 188 -8.94 9.28 -7.44
CA ALA A 188 -8.27 10.46 -6.92
C ALA A 188 -7.88 10.32 -5.44
N LEU A 189 -8.69 9.63 -4.61
CA LEU A 189 -8.40 9.42 -3.18
C LEU A 189 -7.12 8.60 -2.96
N TRP A 190 -6.72 7.79 -3.92
CA TRP A 190 -5.48 7.02 -3.88
C TRP A 190 -4.25 7.84 -4.28
N GLN A 191 -4.47 9.00 -4.91
CA GLN A 191 -3.41 9.89 -5.40
C GLN A 191 -3.15 11.06 -4.47
N ASP A 192 -4.15 11.45 -3.65
CA ASP A 192 -4.02 12.55 -2.71
C ASP A 192 -3.11 12.19 -1.54
N SER A 193 -2.01 12.94 -1.44
CA SER A 193 -1.09 12.89 -0.30
C SER A 193 -1.59 13.69 0.92
N ASN A 194 -2.72 14.38 0.77
CA ASN A 194 -3.28 15.29 1.77
C ASN A 194 -4.26 14.57 2.69
N SER A 195 -3.78 13.71 3.58
CA SER A 195 -4.51 13.48 4.83
C SER A 195 -4.38 14.76 5.66
N SER A 196 -5.46 15.55 5.73
CA SER A 196 -5.55 16.65 6.71
C SER A 196 -5.18 16.10 8.09
N PRO A 197 -4.38 16.83 8.89
CA PRO A 197 -4.14 16.41 10.25
C PRO A 197 -5.48 16.28 10.97
N PRO A 198 -5.68 15.24 11.80
CA PRO A 198 -6.88 15.12 12.59
C PRO A 198 -7.02 16.35 13.49
N ASP A 199 -8.26 16.80 13.67
CA ASP A 199 -8.62 17.95 14.51
C ASP A 199 -8.42 17.53 15.99
N PHE A 200 -7.35 18.01 16.61
CA PHE A 200 -7.00 17.65 17.98
C PHE A 200 -7.69 18.58 18.98
N GLN A 201 -8.94 18.28 19.31
CA GLN A 201 -9.65 18.99 20.41
C GLN A 201 -9.63 18.23 21.73
N THR A 202 -8.82 17.18 21.91
CA THR A 202 -8.88 16.31 23.07
C THR A 202 -7.66 16.40 23.98
N GLN A 203 -7.93 16.57 25.29
CA GLN A 203 -6.96 16.82 26.35
C GLN A 203 -6.46 15.53 27.08
N ASP A 204 -6.87 14.32 26.64
CA ASP A 204 -6.57 13.09 27.36
C ASP A 204 -5.43 12.29 26.70
N MET A 205 -4.42 11.94 27.51
CA MET A 205 -3.27 11.09 27.11
C MET A 205 -3.71 9.68 26.65
N GLY A 206 -4.90 9.21 27.06
CA GLY A 206 -5.49 7.96 26.59
C GLY A 206 -5.91 8.05 25.13
N GLU A 207 -6.57 9.13 24.77
CA GLU A 207 -7.02 9.40 23.40
C GLU A 207 -5.85 9.68 22.45
N ILE A 208 -4.78 10.34 22.95
CA ILE A 208 -3.53 10.50 22.19
C ILE A 208 -2.92 9.12 21.86
N ARG A 209 -3.01 8.16 22.77
CA ARG A 209 -2.52 6.79 22.53
C ARG A 209 -3.35 6.02 21.50
N GLU A 210 -4.65 6.23 21.44
CA GLU A 210 -5.54 5.67 20.41
C GLU A 210 -5.29 6.34 19.05
N LEU A 211 -5.14 7.67 19.01
CA LEU A 211 -4.75 8.43 17.83
C LEU A 211 -3.39 8.01 17.26
N LEU A 212 -2.45 7.62 18.15
CA LEU A 212 -1.14 7.09 17.74
C LEU A 212 -1.24 5.74 17.01
N GLN A 213 -2.28 4.94 17.29
CA GLN A 213 -2.57 3.71 16.54
C GLN A 213 -3.16 3.99 15.16
N GLU A 214 -3.78 5.15 14.96
CA GLU A 214 -4.34 5.59 13.67
C GLU A 214 -3.31 6.20 12.71
N ILE A 215 -2.05 6.37 13.11
CA ILE A 215 -0.99 6.85 12.22
C ILE A 215 -0.78 5.80 11.13
N SER A 216 -1.39 6.02 10.00
CA SER A 216 -1.21 5.17 8.83
C SER A 216 -0.47 5.93 7.73
N LEU A 217 0.28 5.18 6.91
CA LEU A 217 0.82 5.71 5.66
C LEU A 217 -0.31 6.19 4.75
N SER A 218 0.01 7.15 3.87
CA SER A 218 -0.93 7.51 2.81
C SER A 218 -1.29 6.30 1.95
N ALA A 219 -2.51 6.26 1.45
CA ALA A 219 -2.97 5.18 0.58
C ALA A 219 -2.08 5.03 -0.67
N ASN A 220 -1.60 6.15 -1.20
CA ASN A 220 -0.64 6.18 -2.30
C ASN A 220 0.67 5.48 -1.95
N MET A 221 1.21 5.72 -0.75
CA MET A 221 2.44 5.06 -0.29
C MET A 221 2.23 3.57 -0.07
N LYS A 222 1.11 3.16 0.54
CA LYS A 222 0.76 1.74 0.72
C LYS A 222 0.58 1.03 -0.63
N LEU A 223 -0.03 1.69 -1.62
CA LEU A 223 -0.18 1.17 -2.98
C LEU A 223 1.20 0.96 -3.64
N LEU A 224 2.08 1.95 -3.52
CA LEU A 224 3.43 1.88 -4.08
C LEU A 224 4.26 0.78 -3.43
N MET A 225 4.22 0.66 -2.11
CA MET A 225 4.91 -0.40 -1.37
C MET A 225 4.37 -1.78 -1.72
N SER A 226 3.05 -1.92 -1.85
CA SER A 226 2.41 -3.17 -2.28
C SER A 226 2.86 -3.57 -3.68
N LYS A 227 2.99 -2.60 -4.59
CA LYS A 227 3.54 -2.81 -5.93
C LYS A 227 4.98 -3.32 -5.87
N THR A 228 5.85 -2.67 -5.09
CA THR A 228 7.25 -3.10 -4.91
C THR A 228 7.34 -4.51 -4.34
N LEU A 229 6.60 -4.82 -3.28
CA LEU A 229 6.60 -6.15 -2.68
C LEU A 229 6.16 -7.23 -3.67
N LEU A 230 5.15 -6.95 -4.49
CA LEU A 230 4.67 -7.90 -5.49
C LEU A 230 5.70 -8.11 -6.61
N GLU A 231 6.37 -7.04 -7.05
CA GLU A 231 7.42 -7.08 -8.07
C GLU A 231 8.64 -7.89 -7.59
N THR A 232 9.03 -7.79 -6.32
CA THR A 232 10.12 -8.63 -5.75
C THR A 232 9.77 -10.12 -5.75
N MET A 233 8.48 -10.47 -5.68
CA MET A 233 7.99 -11.85 -5.83
C MET A 233 7.77 -12.25 -7.30
N GLY A 234 8.11 -11.35 -8.23
CA GLY A 234 7.99 -11.56 -9.68
C GLY A 234 6.57 -11.46 -10.21
N GLY A 235 5.68 -10.80 -9.48
CA GLY A 235 4.34 -10.39 -9.92
C GLY A 235 4.32 -8.94 -10.43
N SER A 236 3.11 -8.41 -10.67
CA SER A 236 2.89 -7.00 -11.01
C SER A 236 1.56 -6.50 -10.47
N LEU A 237 1.46 -5.19 -10.22
CA LEU A 237 0.25 -4.53 -9.73
C LEU A 237 -0.18 -3.46 -10.73
N GLU A 238 -1.47 -3.51 -11.12
CA GLU A 238 -2.13 -2.50 -11.94
C GLU A 238 -3.19 -1.79 -11.11
N PHE A 239 -3.28 -0.45 -11.26
CA PHE A 239 -4.34 0.38 -10.69
C PHE A 239 -5.12 1.04 -11.82
N LYS A 240 -6.44 0.93 -11.80
CA LYS A 240 -7.33 1.47 -12.83
C LYS A 240 -8.49 2.24 -12.20
N ASP A 241 -8.78 3.41 -12.76
CA ASP A 241 -10.03 4.13 -12.52
C ASP A 241 -11.10 3.57 -13.47
N LEU A 242 -12.17 3.05 -12.91
CA LEU A 242 -13.31 2.51 -13.66
C LEU A 242 -14.58 3.35 -13.49
N SER A 243 -14.47 4.55 -12.94
CA SER A 243 -15.60 5.47 -12.68
C SER A 243 -16.40 5.80 -13.93
N TYR A 244 -15.77 5.71 -15.12
CA TYR A 244 -16.41 5.94 -16.41
C TYR A 244 -17.30 4.77 -16.90
N LEU A 245 -17.13 3.57 -16.33
CA LEU A 245 -17.94 2.39 -16.70
C LEU A 245 -19.24 2.31 -15.90
N ASN A 246 -19.31 2.98 -14.77
CA ASN A 246 -20.44 2.93 -13.87
C ASN A 246 -21.04 4.34 -13.75
N ASN A 247 -22.08 4.64 -14.52
CA ASN A 247 -22.74 5.95 -14.55
C ASN A 247 -23.29 6.43 -13.21
N SER A 248 -23.15 5.64 -12.12
CA SER A 248 -23.80 5.91 -10.83
C SER A 248 -22.86 5.93 -9.64
N GLN A 249 -21.67 5.30 -9.70
CA GLN A 249 -20.76 5.24 -8.56
C GLN A 249 -19.29 5.17 -8.99
N PRO A 250 -18.40 5.91 -8.29
CA PRO A 250 -16.97 5.85 -8.55
C PRO A 250 -16.43 4.46 -8.17
N LEU A 251 -15.62 3.88 -9.06
CA LEU A 251 -15.05 2.55 -8.87
C LEU A 251 -13.54 2.56 -9.18
N SER A 252 -12.74 2.17 -8.20
CA SER A 252 -11.31 1.94 -8.36
C SER A 252 -11.02 0.44 -8.34
N ARG A 253 -10.14 -0.02 -9.21
CA ARG A 253 -9.72 -1.42 -9.31
C ARG A 253 -8.22 -1.56 -9.16
N ILE A 254 -7.80 -2.45 -8.27
CA ILE A 254 -6.42 -2.89 -8.11
C ILE A 254 -6.34 -4.34 -8.56
N THR A 255 -5.48 -4.64 -9.52
CA THR A 255 -5.27 -6.00 -10.03
C THR A 255 -3.85 -6.45 -9.66
N LEU A 256 -3.76 -7.52 -8.90
CA LEU A 256 -2.51 -8.19 -8.55
C LEU A 256 -2.32 -9.38 -9.51
N ILE A 257 -1.23 -9.38 -10.25
CA ILE A 257 -0.86 -10.46 -11.16
C ILE A 257 0.25 -11.27 -10.48
N CYS A 258 -0.09 -12.46 -10.04
CA CYS A 258 0.80 -13.36 -9.31
C CYS A 258 1.27 -14.51 -10.19
N LYS A 259 2.49 -15.01 -9.97
CA LYS A 259 2.95 -16.23 -10.62
C LYS A 259 2.24 -17.45 -10.07
N ARG A 260 1.95 -18.39 -10.96
CA ARG A 260 1.50 -19.74 -10.61
C ARG A 260 2.67 -20.69 -10.75
N LYS A 261 2.86 -21.58 -9.77
CA LYS A 261 3.77 -22.71 -9.95
C LYS A 261 2.99 -23.80 -10.64
N VAL A 262 3.41 -24.18 -11.82
CA VAL A 262 2.91 -25.37 -12.53
C VAL A 262 3.51 -26.61 -11.87
#